data_c22c30d62b5eda5f6d9900d5fd071273
#
_entry.id   c22c30d62b5eda5f6d9900d5fd071273
#
_cell.length_a   1.000
_cell.length_b   1.000
_cell.length_c   1.000
_cell.angle_alpha   90.00
_cell.angle_beta   90.00
_cell.angle_gamma   90.00
#
_symmetry.space_group_name_H-M   'P 1'
#
loop_
_entity.id
_entity.type
_entity.pdbx_description
1 polymer ?
#
loop_
_entity_poly.entity_id
_entity_poly.type
_entity_poly.pdbx_seq_one_letter_code
_entity_poly.pdbx_strand_id
1 'polypeptide(L)'
;MGLIKAAAGAAGGVLADQWKEFFLCEALSANVLAVKGQKKTTRRSSNTHGDENIITTGSRIAVADGQCMLIVEQGKVVEVCAEPGEYTYDASTEPSIFAGNLGESIGQVFRNIGKRFTFGGEAPKDQRIYYFNTKELTGNKYGTPSPVPFRVVDQRAGIDIDIGIRCFGEYSYHIANPLLFY
;
A
#
# COMPACT_ATOMS: atom_id res chain seq x y z
N MET A 1 -32.25 38.36 8.17
CA MET A 1 -32.05 36.91 7.95
C MET A 1 -30.71 36.54 7.29
N GLY A 2 -29.91 37.49 6.82
CA GLY A 2 -28.59 37.24 6.19
C GLY A 2 -27.46 36.84 7.15
N LEU A 3 -27.43 37.38 8.35
CA LEU A 3 -26.37 37.17 9.34
C LEU A 3 -26.37 35.71 9.88
N ILE A 4 -27.52 35.11 10.06
CA ILE A 4 -27.65 33.71 10.54
C ILE A 4 -27.19 32.73 9.44
N LYS A 5 -27.49 33.02 8.16
CA LYS A 5 -27.00 32.21 7.04
C LYS A 5 -25.48 32.35 6.85
N ALA A 6 -24.93 33.54 7.04
CA ALA A 6 -23.48 33.78 6.96
C ALA A 6 -22.74 33.10 8.10
N ALA A 7 -23.26 33.17 9.32
CA ALA A 7 -22.67 32.47 10.48
C ALA A 7 -22.78 30.94 10.34
N ALA A 8 -23.90 30.41 9.85
CA ALA A 8 -24.06 28.98 9.57
C ALA A 8 -23.14 28.50 8.42
N GLY A 9 -22.94 29.35 7.39
CA GLY A 9 -22.01 29.05 6.31
C GLY A 9 -20.55 29.08 6.74
N ALA A 10 -20.16 30.06 7.58
CA ALA A 10 -18.80 30.14 8.12
C ALA A 10 -18.53 28.99 9.11
N ALA A 11 -19.47 28.68 9.99
CA ALA A 11 -19.38 27.54 10.90
C ALA A 11 -19.35 26.20 10.11
N GLY A 12 -20.14 26.08 9.04
CA GLY A 12 -20.15 24.93 8.16
C GLY A 12 -18.82 24.73 7.41
N GLY A 13 -18.18 25.81 6.97
CA GLY A 13 -16.88 25.76 6.30
C GLY A 13 -15.76 25.35 7.26
N VAL A 14 -15.70 25.93 8.46
CA VAL A 14 -14.71 25.57 9.48
C VAL A 14 -14.94 24.14 9.99
N LEU A 15 -16.19 23.71 10.12
CA LEU A 15 -16.53 22.34 10.48
C LEU A 15 -16.21 21.37 9.34
N ALA A 16 -16.44 21.73 8.07
CA ALA A 16 -16.11 20.90 6.92
C ALA A 16 -14.59 20.62 6.85
N ASP A 17 -13.75 21.58 7.19
CA ASP A 17 -12.30 21.37 7.27
C ASP A 17 -11.86 20.41 8.39
N GLN A 18 -12.66 20.29 9.44
CA GLN A 18 -12.44 19.30 10.51
C GLN A 18 -12.94 17.88 10.17
N TRP A 19 -13.68 17.71 9.07
CA TRP A 19 -14.38 16.50 8.70
C TRP A 19 -13.75 15.74 7.53
N LYS A 20 -12.55 16.18 7.14
CA LYS A 20 -11.79 15.50 6.10
C LYS A 20 -11.44 14.08 6.55
N GLU A 21 -11.47 13.18 5.63
CA GLU A 21 -11.18 11.77 5.85
C GLU A 21 -9.72 11.57 6.22
N PHE A 22 -9.47 10.61 7.09
CA PHE A 22 -8.11 10.22 7.46
C PHE A 22 -7.91 8.76 7.11
N PHE A 23 -6.96 8.50 6.22
CA PHE A 23 -6.57 7.17 5.81
C PHE A 23 -5.27 6.77 6.50
N LEU A 24 -5.26 5.59 7.07
CA LEU A 24 -4.08 5.03 7.71
C LEU A 24 -4.06 3.52 7.54
N CYS A 25 -2.89 2.96 7.72
CA CYS A 25 -2.68 1.54 7.96
C CYS A 25 -1.96 1.38 9.29
N GLU A 26 -2.47 0.53 10.14
CA GLU A 26 -1.74 0.13 11.34
C GLU A 26 -0.47 -0.64 10.97
N ALA A 27 0.41 -0.87 11.94
CA ALA A 27 1.64 -1.61 11.70
C ALA A 27 1.35 -2.98 11.08
N LEU A 28 1.91 -3.23 9.89
CA LEU A 28 1.76 -4.51 9.22
C LEU A 28 2.60 -5.57 9.94
N SER A 29 1.98 -6.71 10.21
CA SER A 29 2.66 -7.88 10.76
C SER A 29 3.57 -8.54 9.72
N ALA A 30 4.54 -9.34 10.17
CA ALA A 30 5.54 -9.97 9.31
C ALA A 30 4.98 -10.98 8.29
N ASN A 31 3.73 -11.37 8.40
CA ASN A 31 3.07 -12.29 7.47
C ASN A 31 2.11 -11.57 6.49
N VAL A 32 2.03 -10.24 6.56
CA VAL A 32 1.15 -9.45 5.70
C VAL A 32 1.99 -8.63 4.73
N LEU A 33 1.80 -8.87 3.44
CA LEU A 33 2.53 -8.21 2.36
C LEU A 33 1.88 -6.89 1.96
N ALA A 34 0.56 -6.87 1.86
CA ALA A 34 -0.19 -5.69 1.47
C ALA A 34 -1.59 -5.68 2.07
N VAL A 35 -2.12 -4.51 2.33
CA VAL A 35 -3.50 -4.32 2.78
C VAL A 35 -4.12 -3.10 2.09
N LYS A 36 -5.45 -3.10 1.98
CA LYS A 36 -6.20 -1.90 1.61
C LYS A 36 -6.20 -0.94 2.80
N GLY A 37 -5.90 0.33 2.55
CA GLY A 37 -5.96 1.39 3.54
C GLY A 37 -7.36 1.53 4.13
N GLN A 38 -7.42 1.79 5.42
CA GLN A 38 -8.66 1.97 6.13
C GLN A 38 -8.95 3.44 6.36
N LYS A 39 -10.19 3.81 6.09
CA LYS A 39 -10.72 5.13 6.42
C LYS A 39 -11.05 5.16 7.91
N LYS A 40 -10.39 6.03 8.66
CA LYS A 40 -10.70 6.23 10.08
C LYS A 40 -11.94 7.10 10.20
N THR A 41 -13.08 6.47 10.42
CA THR A 41 -14.31 7.17 10.78
C THR A 41 -14.35 7.37 12.29
N THR A 42 -14.35 8.62 12.74
CA THR A 42 -14.64 8.96 14.14
C THR A 42 -16.13 9.18 14.33
N ARG A 43 -16.65 9.04 15.56
CA ARG A 43 -18.05 9.36 15.88
C ARG A 43 -18.48 10.79 15.50
N ARG A 44 -17.52 11.66 15.18
CA ARG A 44 -17.75 13.05 14.73
C ARG A 44 -17.69 13.19 13.21
N SER A 45 -17.36 12.13 12.47
CA SER A 45 -17.39 12.12 11.01
C SER A 45 -18.85 12.05 10.55
N SER A 46 -19.35 13.10 9.91
CA SER A 46 -20.73 13.11 9.35
C SER A 46 -20.86 12.26 8.10
N ASN A 47 -19.74 11.84 7.49
CA ASN A 47 -19.73 11.06 6.25
C ASN A 47 -19.64 9.55 6.57
N THR A 48 -20.64 9.03 7.30
CA THR A 48 -20.77 7.60 7.57
C THR A 48 -21.36 6.82 6.40
N HIS A 49 -21.83 7.52 5.35
CA HIS A 49 -22.45 6.95 4.14
C HIS A 49 -21.64 7.21 2.87
N GLY A 50 -20.47 7.84 2.97
CA GLY A 50 -19.58 8.04 1.83
C GLY A 50 -19.04 6.72 1.32
N ASP A 51 -18.97 6.59 0.00
CA ASP A 51 -18.40 5.43 -0.67
C ASP A 51 -16.94 5.25 -0.18
N GLU A 52 -16.59 4.04 0.27
CA GLU A 52 -15.25 3.72 0.80
C GLU A 52 -14.14 3.89 -0.26
N ASN A 53 -14.53 3.94 -1.52
CA ASN A 53 -13.62 4.01 -2.67
C ASN A 53 -13.53 5.42 -3.27
N ILE A 54 -13.83 6.46 -2.50
CA ILE A 54 -13.65 7.86 -2.92
C ILE A 54 -12.74 8.56 -1.91
N ILE A 55 -11.67 9.18 -2.42
CA ILE A 55 -10.77 10.00 -1.62
C ILE A 55 -11.10 11.47 -1.89
N THR A 56 -11.62 12.16 -0.89
CA THR A 56 -11.97 13.57 -1.01
C THR A 56 -10.71 14.43 -0.98
N THR A 57 -10.64 15.46 -1.84
CA THR A 57 -9.57 16.46 -1.79
C THR A 57 -9.46 17.09 -0.41
N GLY A 58 -8.26 17.12 0.14
CA GLY A 58 -7.96 17.56 1.50
C GLY A 58 -8.01 16.44 2.54
N SER A 59 -8.29 15.19 2.15
CA SER A 59 -8.11 14.02 3.02
C SER A 59 -6.65 13.85 3.40
N ARG A 60 -6.42 13.36 4.61
CA ARG A 60 -5.07 13.07 5.09
C ARG A 60 -4.77 11.61 4.96
N ILE A 61 -3.54 11.30 4.55
CA ILE A 61 -3.04 9.95 4.37
C ILE A 61 -1.76 9.82 5.17
N ALA A 62 -1.73 8.89 6.12
CA ALA A 62 -0.54 8.61 6.91
C ALA A 62 0.19 7.39 6.35
N VAL A 63 1.51 7.51 6.18
CA VAL A 63 2.43 6.44 5.80
C VAL A 63 3.36 6.21 6.99
N ALA A 64 3.38 5.00 7.52
CA ALA A 64 4.26 4.62 8.61
C ALA A 64 5.62 4.13 8.07
N ASP A 65 6.62 4.12 8.95
CA ASP A 65 7.93 3.56 8.62
C ASP A 65 7.82 2.08 8.24
N GLY A 66 8.54 1.70 7.18
CA GLY A 66 8.49 0.35 6.61
C GLY A 66 7.20 0.03 5.84
N GLN A 67 6.49 1.06 5.41
CA GLN A 67 5.34 0.94 4.51
C GLN A 67 5.57 1.75 3.23
N CYS A 68 5.01 1.25 2.12
CA CYS A 68 4.86 2.02 0.89
C CYS A 68 3.37 2.11 0.55
N MET A 69 2.88 3.31 0.34
CA MET A 69 1.50 3.60 -0.03
C MET A 69 1.37 3.74 -1.54
N LEU A 70 0.34 3.12 -2.12
CA LEU A 70 -0.10 3.32 -3.49
C LEU A 70 -1.53 3.85 -3.51
N ILE A 71 -1.79 4.90 -4.30
CA ILE A 71 -3.15 5.30 -4.65
C ILE A 71 -3.46 4.74 -6.04
N VAL A 72 -4.54 4.02 -6.12
CA VAL A 72 -5.03 3.38 -7.33
C VAL A 72 -6.35 4.01 -7.74
N GLU A 73 -6.45 4.49 -8.95
CA GLU A 73 -7.66 5.06 -9.55
C GLU A 73 -8.07 4.22 -10.74
N GLN A 74 -9.30 3.67 -10.71
CA GLN A 74 -9.82 2.82 -11.78
C GLN A 74 -8.86 1.69 -12.20
N GLY A 75 -8.18 1.06 -11.21
CA GLY A 75 -7.23 -0.02 -11.45
C GLY A 75 -5.83 0.41 -11.92
N LYS A 76 -5.56 1.71 -11.96
CA LYS A 76 -4.24 2.25 -12.33
C LYS A 76 -3.61 2.94 -11.14
N VAL A 77 -2.33 2.68 -10.90
CA VAL A 77 -1.58 3.40 -9.88
C VAL A 77 -1.35 4.83 -10.34
N VAL A 78 -1.81 5.79 -9.54
CA VAL A 78 -1.70 7.24 -9.82
C VAL A 78 -0.71 7.92 -8.87
N GLU A 79 -0.46 7.35 -7.69
CA GLU A 79 0.44 7.92 -6.69
C GLU A 79 1.21 6.82 -5.97
N VAL A 80 2.46 7.09 -5.60
CA VAL A 80 3.31 6.22 -4.77
C VAL A 80 4.04 7.05 -3.73
N CYS A 81 3.99 6.61 -2.48
CA CYS A 81 4.74 7.23 -1.40
C CYS A 81 5.37 6.16 -0.50
N ALA A 82 6.69 6.21 -0.36
CA ALA A 82 7.45 5.34 0.55
C ALA A 82 8.07 6.10 1.72
N GLU A 83 7.98 7.42 1.74
CA GLU A 83 8.48 8.23 2.84
C GLU A 83 7.47 8.25 3.99
N PRO A 84 7.90 7.95 5.24
CA PRO A 84 7.03 8.06 6.39
C PRO A 84 6.58 9.51 6.60
N GLY A 85 5.29 9.69 6.86
CA GLY A 85 4.74 11.02 7.09
C GLY A 85 3.23 11.08 6.96
N GLU A 86 2.71 12.31 7.07
CA GLU A 86 1.30 12.62 6.87
C GLU A 86 1.16 13.54 5.67
N TYR A 87 0.38 13.12 4.69
CA TYR A 87 0.20 13.79 3.41
C TYR A 87 -1.24 14.25 3.25
N THR A 88 -1.43 15.37 2.58
CA THR A 88 -2.76 15.85 2.21
C THR A 88 -3.01 15.53 0.75
N TYR A 89 -4.09 14.81 0.48
CA TYR A 89 -4.50 14.48 -0.87
C TYR A 89 -5.12 15.69 -1.56
N ASP A 90 -4.64 16.02 -2.75
CA ASP A 90 -5.20 17.06 -3.60
C ASP A 90 -5.44 16.50 -5.01
N ALA A 91 -6.72 16.31 -5.34
CA ALA A 91 -7.13 15.79 -6.65
C ALA A 91 -6.91 16.78 -7.81
N SER A 92 -6.65 18.06 -7.51
CA SER A 92 -6.44 19.12 -8.52
C SER A 92 -4.99 19.21 -9.00
N THR A 93 -4.04 18.61 -8.27
CA THR A 93 -2.63 18.57 -8.65
C THR A 93 -2.36 17.40 -9.60
N GLU A 94 -1.42 17.63 -10.54
CA GLU A 94 -0.88 16.51 -11.31
C GLU A 94 -0.28 15.48 -10.35
N PRO A 95 -0.40 14.16 -10.64
CA PRO A 95 0.14 13.12 -9.79
C PRO A 95 1.61 13.41 -9.43
N SER A 96 1.87 13.74 -8.18
CA SER A 96 3.21 13.99 -7.70
C SER A 96 3.78 12.68 -7.16
N ILE A 97 4.85 12.25 -7.77
CA ILE A 97 5.58 11.07 -7.35
C ILE A 97 6.40 11.46 -6.12
N PHE A 98 5.89 11.13 -4.94
CA PHE A 98 6.71 11.15 -3.72
C PHE A 98 7.63 9.92 -3.73
N ALA A 99 8.58 9.91 -4.66
CA ALA A 99 9.59 8.87 -4.75
C ALA A 99 10.71 9.17 -3.75
N GLY A 100 10.53 8.80 -2.52
CA GLY A 100 11.66 8.57 -1.64
C GLY A 100 12.42 7.35 -2.15
N ASN A 101 13.69 7.49 -2.43
CA ASN A 101 14.77 6.51 -2.69
C ASN A 101 14.45 5.11 -3.30
N LEU A 102 13.26 4.89 -3.83
CA LEU A 102 12.94 3.72 -4.64
C LEU A 102 13.43 4.00 -6.07
N GLY A 103 14.64 3.64 -6.34
CA GLY A 103 15.45 3.76 -7.55
C GLY A 103 14.85 4.38 -8.83
N GLU A 104 15.71 4.93 -9.66
CA GLU A 104 15.41 5.67 -10.92
C GLU A 104 14.39 5.01 -11.86
N SER A 105 14.20 3.69 -11.77
CA SER A 105 13.26 2.91 -12.58
C SER A 105 11.79 3.23 -12.31
N ILE A 106 11.41 3.63 -11.10
CA ILE A 106 10.04 3.99 -10.74
C ILE A 106 9.65 5.31 -11.39
N GLY A 107 10.54 6.30 -11.39
CA GLY A 107 10.30 7.59 -12.02
C GLY A 107 10.05 7.53 -13.53
N GLN A 108 10.56 6.51 -14.23
CA GLN A 108 10.32 6.33 -15.67
C GLN A 108 8.94 5.73 -15.96
N VAL A 109 8.47 4.80 -15.12
CA VAL A 109 7.14 4.20 -15.26
C VAL A 109 6.05 5.25 -15.04
N PHE A 110 6.21 6.13 -14.05
CA PHE A 110 5.24 7.20 -13.76
C PHE A 110 5.20 8.31 -14.81
N ARG A 111 6.31 8.69 -15.41
CA ARG A 111 6.31 9.66 -16.52
C ARG A 111 5.45 9.23 -17.70
N ASN A 112 5.28 7.93 -17.89
CA ASN A 112 4.45 7.38 -18.97
C ASN A 112 2.97 7.26 -18.58
N ILE A 113 2.64 7.16 -17.29
CA ILE A 113 1.26 7.08 -16.79
C ILE A 113 0.63 8.48 -16.75
N GLY A 114 1.34 9.50 -16.27
CA GLY A 114 0.83 10.88 -16.12
C GLY A 114 0.40 11.58 -17.43
N LYS A 115 0.88 11.12 -18.60
CA LYS A 115 0.54 11.74 -19.90
C LYS A 115 -0.83 11.34 -20.45
N ARG A 116 -1.62 10.50 -19.79
CA ARG A 116 -2.88 9.95 -20.30
C ARG A 116 -4.14 10.52 -19.66
N PHE A 117 -4.02 11.48 -18.75
CA PHE A 117 -5.18 12.07 -18.07
C PHE A 117 -5.47 13.46 -18.61
N THR A 118 -6.32 13.55 -19.61
CA THR A 118 -6.93 14.79 -20.05
C THR A 118 -8.42 14.61 -20.29
N PHE A 119 -9.20 15.37 -19.51
CA PHE A 119 -10.55 15.87 -19.74
C PHE A 119 -11.77 14.93 -19.79
N GLY A 120 -12.72 15.21 -18.90
CA GLY A 120 -14.14 14.85 -18.96
C GLY A 120 -14.79 15.09 -17.60
N GLY A 121 -15.83 15.92 -17.54
CA GLY A 121 -16.63 16.19 -16.33
C GLY A 121 -17.12 14.90 -15.68
N GLU A 122 -16.83 14.68 -14.37
CA GLU A 122 -16.48 13.36 -13.92
C GLU A 122 -17.50 12.77 -12.96
N ALA A 123 -17.95 11.55 -13.29
CA ALA A 123 -18.48 10.63 -12.31
C ALA A 123 -17.41 10.33 -11.23
N PRO A 124 -17.79 10.11 -9.96
CA PRO A 124 -16.82 9.76 -8.92
C PRO A 124 -16.01 8.54 -9.33
N LYS A 125 -14.69 8.68 -9.39
CA LYS A 125 -13.76 7.63 -9.78
C LYS A 125 -13.54 6.69 -8.61
N ASP A 126 -13.48 5.38 -8.87
CA ASP A 126 -13.09 4.39 -7.86
C ASP A 126 -11.60 4.59 -7.52
N GLN A 127 -11.34 5.07 -6.31
CA GLN A 127 -10.00 5.34 -5.78
C GLN A 127 -9.75 4.48 -4.56
N ARG A 128 -8.61 3.82 -4.51
CA ARG A 128 -8.24 2.92 -3.42
C ARG A 128 -6.81 3.21 -2.98
N ILE A 129 -6.58 3.12 -1.67
CA ILE A 129 -5.26 3.21 -1.08
C ILE A 129 -4.82 1.80 -0.69
N TYR A 130 -3.61 1.41 -1.08
CA TYR A 130 -2.96 0.19 -0.65
C TYR A 130 -1.66 0.50 0.07
N TYR A 131 -1.38 -0.24 1.12
CA TYR A 131 -0.14 -0.18 1.87
C TYR A 131 0.60 -1.49 1.72
N PHE A 132 1.86 -1.41 1.32
CA PHE A 132 2.76 -2.54 1.13
C PHE A 132 3.79 -2.56 2.24
N ASN A 133 4.07 -3.75 2.76
CA ASN A 133 5.10 -3.94 3.76
C ASN A 133 6.46 -3.99 3.06
N THR A 134 7.32 -3.00 3.34
CA THR A 134 8.67 -2.91 2.79
C THR A 134 9.74 -3.39 3.77
N LYS A 135 9.32 -3.81 4.99
CA LYS A 135 10.22 -4.40 5.97
C LYS A 135 10.69 -5.77 5.53
N GLU A 136 11.78 -6.23 6.12
CA GLU A 136 12.22 -7.60 5.95
C GLU A 136 11.26 -8.56 6.67
N LEU A 137 10.72 -9.50 5.91
CA LEU A 137 9.77 -10.50 6.37
C LEU A 137 10.53 -11.78 6.69
N THR A 138 10.75 -12.01 7.99
CA THR A 138 11.51 -13.14 8.52
C THR A 138 10.58 -14.28 8.94
N GLY A 139 11.16 -15.43 9.30
CA GLY A 139 10.40 -16.54 9.87
C GLY A 139 9.71 -17.43 8.85
N ASN A 140 10.03 -17.31 7.56
CA ASN A 140 9.45 -18.13 6.51
C ASN A 140 10.15 -19.48 6.46
N LYS A 141 9.47 -20.52 6.93
CA LYS A 141 10.03 -21.86 7.04
C LYS A 141 9.82 -22.67 5.77
N TYR A 142 10.83 -23.44 5.40
CA TYR A 142 10.72 -24.46 4.37
C TYR A 142 11.25 -25.80 4.85
N GLY A 143 10.81 -26.86 4.22
CA GLY A 143 11.29 -28.20 4.57
C GLY A 143 10.63 -29.29 3.76
N THR A 144 11.20 -30.49 3.87
CA THR A 144 10.64 -31.70 3.27
C THR A 144 9.61 -32.32 4.23
N PRO A 145 8.34 -32.50 3.83
CA PRO A 145 7.31 -33.11 4.69
C PRO A 145 7.61 -34.60 4.96
N SER A 146 8.23 -35.30 4.01
CA SER A 146 8.68 -36.68 4.13
C SER A 146 10.14 -36.80 3.72
N PRO A 147 10.89 -37.83 4.20
CA PRO A 147 12.23 -38.07 3.71
C PRO A 147 12.25 -38.33 2.21
N VAL A 148 13.17 -37.65 1.52
CA VAL A 148 13.40 -37.86 0.08
C VAL A 148 14.41 -39.02 -0.05
N PRO A 149 14.11 -40.10 -0.77
CA PRO A 149 15.04 -41.20 -0.96
C PRO A 149 16.24 -40.75 -1.78
N PHE A 150 17.42 -41.07 -1.29
CA PHE A 150 18.69 -40.74 -1.93
C PHE A 150 19.62 -41.95 -1.85
N ARG A 151 20.15 -42.39 -3.00
CA ARG A 151 21.09 -43.49 -3.06
C ARG A 151 22.53 -42.96 -2.97
N VAL A 152 23.27 -43.49 -2.04
CA VAL A 152 24.70 -43.18 -1.86
C VAL A 152 25.53 -44.37 -2.36
N VAL A 153 26.40 -44.11 -3.33
CA VAL A 153 27.29 -45.12 -3.90
C VAL A 153 28.73 -44.62 -3.78
N ASP A 154 29.56 -45.35 -3.07
CA ASP A 154 30.99 -45.14 -3.03
C ASP A 154 31.70 -46.46 -3.38
N GLN A 155 32.19 -46.55 -4.62
CA GLN A 155 32.86 -47.76 -5.12
C GLN A 155 34.19 -48.07 -4.40
N ARG A 156 34.87 -47.04 -3.87
CA ARG A 156 36.14 -47.24 -3.15
C ARG A 156 35.90 -47.80 -1.76
N ALA A 157 34.86 -47.35 -1.09
CA ALA A 157 34.48 -47.84 0.23
C ALA A 157 33.57 -49.06 0.19
N GLY A 158 33.10 -49.49 -0.98
CA GLY A 158 32.14 -50.59 -1.13
C GLY A 158 30.75 -50.27 -0.56
N ILE A 159 30.37 -48.98 -0.52
CA ILE A 159 29.10 -48.53 0.03
C ILE A 159 28.09 -48.41 -1.12
N ASP A 160 26.92 -49.05 -0.94
CA ASP A 160 25.74 -48.87 -1.81
C ASP A 160 24.50 -48.98 -0.92
N ILE A 161 24.00 -47.81 -0.50
CA ILE A 161 22.88 -47.71 0.47
C ILE A 161 21.87 -46.66 0.02
N ASP A 162 20.60 -46.93 0.33
CA ASP A 162 19.53 -45.94 0.22
C ASP A 162 19.32 -45.26 1.58
N ILE A 163 19.34 -43.94 1.56
CA ILE A 163 19.11 -43.09 2.74
C ILE A 163 17.92 -42.17 2.52
N GLY A 164 17.28 -41.74 3.59
CA GLY A 164 16.24 -40.70 3.55
C GLY A 164 16.80 -39.38 4.00
N ILE A 165 16.77 -38.39 3.09
CA ILE A 165 17.25 -37.02 3.39
C ILE A 165 16.07 -36.15 3.78
N ARG A 166 16.23 -35.42 4.88
CA ARG A 166 15.34 -34.31 5.25
C ARG A 166 16.15 -33.02 5.26
N CYS A 167 15.57 -31.97 4.70
CA CYS A 167 16.06 -30.61 4.86
C CYS A 167 15.01 -29.71 5.45
N PHE A 168 15.43 -28.75 6.21
CA PHE A 168 14.59 -27.68 6.71
C PHE A 168 15.44 -26.41 6.88
N GLY A 169 14.78 -25.29 6.79
CA GLY A 169 15.46 -24.01 6.97
C GLY A 169 14.44 -22.88 7.08
N GLU A 170 14.95 -21.69 7.14
CA GLU A 170 14.20 -20.46 7.23
C GLU A 170 14.81 -19.45 6.27
N TYR A 171 13.98 -18.62 5.66
CA TYR A 171 14.42 -17.55 4.78
C TYR A 171 13.69 -16.24 5.12
N SER A 172 14.27 -15.13 4.71
CA SER A 172 13.66 -13.81 4.75
C SER A 172 13.56 -13.23 3.35
N TYR A 173 12.64 -12.32 3.16
CA TYR A 173 12.49 -11.55 1.93
C TYR A 173 11.85 -10.20 2.22
N HIS A 174 11.94 -9.27 1.28
CA HIS A 174 11.24 -7.99 1.34
C HIS A 174 10.69 -7.64 -0.04
N ILE A 175 9.68 -6.78 -0.07
CA ILE A 175 9.15 -6.24 -1.33
C ILE A 175 10.08 -5.12 -1.79
N ALA A 176 10.91 -5.40 -2.77
CA ALA A 176 11.86 -4.43 -3.32
C ALA A 176 11.17 -3.37 -4.19
N ASN A 177 10.10 -3.74 -4.88
CA ASN A 177 9.35 -2.83 -5.75
C ASN A 177 7.84 -3.06 -5.61
N PRO A 178 7.15 -2.24 -4.79
CA PRO A 178 5.71 -2.34 -4.58
C PRO A 178 4.87 -2.16 -5.85
N LEU A 179 5.35 -1.39 -6.84
CA LEU A 179 4.66 -1.19 -8.10
C LEU A 179 4.63 -2.43 -9.00
N LEU A 180 5.73 -3.18 -9.00
CA LEU A 180 5.80 -4.43 -9.75
C LEU A 180 5.05 -5.56 -9.04
N PHE A 181 4.89 -5.42 -7.73
CA PHE A 181 4.16 -6.37 -6.92
C PHE A 181 2.63 -6.20 -7.08
N TYR A 182 2.14 -4.94 -7.23
CA TYR A 182 0.74 -4.62 -7.49
C TYR A 182 0.32 -5.03 -8.89
#